data_76365d7e79f7f367b453f5ff9bb26e5d
#
_entry.id   76365d7e79f7f367b453f5ff9bb26e5d
#
_cell.length_a   1.000
_cell.length_b   1.000
_cell.length_c   1.000
_cell.angle_alpha   90.00
_cell.angle_beta   90.00
_cell.angle_gamma   90.00
#
_symmetry.space_group_name_H-M   'P 1'
#
loop_
_entity.id
_entity.type
_entity.pdbx_description
1 polymer ?
#
loop_
_entity_poly.entity_id
_entity_poly.type
_entity_poly.pdbx_seq_one_letter_code
_entity_poly.pdbx_strand_id
1 'polypeptide(L)'
;IPDPTTAGDFCRRFTVPDIEALMNVFNETRLRVWQQQPASFFELAIVEADGTVVPTTGECKEGMDINHKGQWGYHALVLSLANTGEPLYVVNRSGNRPSHEDAARWIDKAIALCRRAGFRRIVLRGDTDFSQTKHLDGWDTDGVTFIYGMDQKPNLVDIANALPEGAWDRVKRPAKYAVKTSPRRRPENVKEQIVVRRKFKNTRLCSEMVAEFDYQPT
;
A
#
# COMPACT_ATOMS: atom_id res chain seq x y z
N ILE A 1 26.57 10.83 -22.86
CA ILE A 1 25.53 10.90 -21.80
C ILE A 1 25.01 12.33 -21.82
N PRO A 2 23.70 12.56 -21.92
CA PRO A 2 23.13 13.90 -21.92
C PRO A 2 23.48 14.62 -20.59
N ASP A 3 23.67 15.92 -20.68
CA ASP A 3 23.83 16.77 -19.52
C ASP A 3 22.55 16.72 -18.64
N PRO A 4 22.65 16.74 -17.31
CA PRO A 4 21.50 16.73 -16.41
C PRO A 4 20.47 17.83 -16.71
N THR A 5 20.91 19.00 -17.16
CA THR A 5 20.05 20.13 -17.56
C THR A 5 19.21 19.74 -18.78
N THR A 6 19.81 19.10 -19.78
CA THR A 6 19.12 18.60 -20.98
C THR A 6 18.03 17.59 -20.61
N ALA A 7 18.28 16.69 -19.64
CA ALA A 7 17.30 15.74 -19.17
C ALA A 7 16.12 16.46 -18.47
N GLY A 8 16.42 17.47 -17.65
CA GLY A 8 15.39 18.30 -17.01
C GLY A 8 14.52 19.04 -18.00
N ASP A 9 15.12 19.67 -19.03
CA ASP A 9 14.41 20.39 -20.08
C ASP A 9 13.56 19.45 -20.94
N PHE A 10 14.04 18.24 -21.20
CA PHE A 10 13.26 17.22 -21.86
C PHE A 10 12.02 16.85 -21.04
N CYS A 11 12.15 16.58 -19.75
CA CYS A 11 11.03 16.19 -18.88
C CYS A 11 9.96 17.29 -18.74
N ARG A 12 10.37 18.56 -18.75
CA ARG A 12 9.43 19.71 -18.67
C ARG A 12 8.49 19.86 -19.87
N ARG A 13 8.73 19.13 -20.95
CA ARG A 13 7.84 19.15 -22.15
C ARG A 13 6.57 18.38 -21.96
N PHE A 14 6.49 17.51 -20.97
CA PHE A 14 5.37 16.61 -20.77
C PHE A 14 4.36 17.21 -19.78
N THR A 15 3.10 17.17 -20.20
CA THR A 15 1.94 17.54 -19.38
C THR A 15 1.39 16.30 -18.66
N VAL A 16 0.47 16.50 -17.71
CA VAL A 16 -0.22 15.37 -17.03
C VAL A 16 -0.89 14.42 -18.03
N PRO A 17 -1.64 14.89 -19.04
CA PRO A 17 -2.21 14.01 -20.08
C PRO A 17 -1.14 13.20 -20.84
N ASP A 18 0.01 13.78 -21.12
CA ASP A 18 1.10 13.07 -21.80
C ASP A 18 1.67 11.94 -20.92
N ILE A 19 1.80 12.18 -19.62
CA ILE A 19 2.25 11.18 -18.67
C ILE A 19 1.21 10.06 -18.53
N GLU A 20 -0.08 10.38 -18.47
CA GLU A 20 -1.15 9.36 -18.47
C GLU A 20 -1.14 8.54 -19.78
N ALA A 21 -0.94 9.18 -20.92
CA ALA A 21 -0.81 8.48 -22.21
C ALA A 21 0.41 7.54 -22.21
N LEU A 22 1.55 7.98 -21.66
CA LEU A 22 2.75 7.16 -21.54
C LEU A 22 2.51 5.93 -20.66
N MET A 23 1.85 6.10 -19.51
CA MET A 23 1.48 4.97 -18.64
C MET A 23 0.57 3.97 -19.37
N ASN A 24 -0.36 4.46 -20.19
CA ASN A 24 -1.22 3.59 -20.99
C ASN A 24 -0.40 2.79 -22.03
N VAL A 25 0.56 3.40 -22.70
CA VAL A 25 1.46 2.69 -23.64
C VAL A 25 2.26 1.60 -22.92
N PHE A 26 2.79 1.87 -21.73
CA PHE A 26 3.43 0.86 -20.91
C PHE A 26 2.47 -0.28 -20.55
N ASN A 27 1.25 0.03 -20.22
CA ASN A 27 0.23 -0.97 -19.89
C ASN A 27 -0.18 -1.81 -21.12
N GLU A 28 -0.27 -1.24 -22.32
CA GLU A 28 -0.47 -2.02 -23.54
C GLU A 28 0.69 -3.01 -23.80
N THR A 29 1.91 -2.57 -23.59
CA THR A 29 3.09 -3.45 -23.68
C THR A 29 3.04 -4.56 -22.62
N ARG A 30 2.69 -4.22 -21.39
CA ARG A 30 2.50 -5.15 -20.28
C ARG A 30 1.48 -6.24 -20.59
N LEU A 31 0.32 -5.85 -21.15
CA LEU A 31 -0.71 -6.81 -21.55
C LEU A 31 -0.16 -7.85 -22.54
N ARG A 32 0.65 -7.45 -23.51
CA ARG A 32 1.29 -8.38 -24.47
C ARG A 32 2.26 -9.33 -23.78
N VAL A 33 3.01 -8.86 -22.78
CA VAL A 33 3.92 -9.70 -21.98
C VAL A 33 3.14 -10.67 -21.10
N TRP A 34 2.07 -10.18 -20.44
CA TRP A 34 1.22 -11.03 -19.62
C TRP A 34 0.53 -12.13 -20.41
N GLN A 35 0.10 -11.87 -21.63
CA GLN A 35 -0.51 -12.88 -22.52
C GLN A 35 0.41 -14.07 -22.80
N GLN A 36 1.72 -13.96 -22.56
CA GLN A 36 2.68 -15.04 -22.69
C GLN A 36 2.82 -15.87 -21.41
N GLN A 37 2.15 -15.49 -20.33
CA GLN A 37 2.20 -16.19 -19.06
C GLN A 37 1.26 -17.41 -19.07
N PRO A 38 1.53 -18.42 -18.23
CA PRO A 38 0.66 -19.58 -18.11
C PRO A 38 -0.72 -19.19 -17.56
N ALA A 39 -1.75 -19.99 -17.82
CA ALA A 39 -3.12 -19.73 -17.39
C ALA A 39 -3.26 -19.49 -15.86
N SER A 40 -2.42 -20.14 -15.06
CA SER A 40 -2.37 -19.95 -13.61
C SER A 40 -2.00 -18.52 -13.18
N PHE A 41 -1.31 -17.78 -14.01
CA PHE A 41 -0.98 -16.36 -13.76
C PHE A 41 -2.24 -15.50 -13.61
N PHE A 42 -3.29 -15.84 -14.38
CA PHE A 42 -4.53 -15.08 -14.45
C PHE A 42 -5.60 -15.48 -13.41
N GLU A 43 -5.30 -16.40 -12.50
CA GLU A 43 -6.26 -16.83 -11.48
C GLU A 43 -6.59 -15.73 -10.48
N LEU A 44 -5.60 -14.92 -10.11
CA LEU A 44 -5.73 -13.89 -9.09
C LEU A 44 -4.80 -12.71 -9.38
N ALA A 45 -5.35 -11.50 -9.43
CA ALA A 45 -4.59 -10.26 -9.35
C ALA A 45 -4.72 -9.67 -7.95
N ILE A 46 -3.61 -9.36 -7.31
CA ILE A 46 -3.56 -8.58 -6.07
C ILE A 46 -3.07 -7.19 -6.45
N VAL A 47 -3.98 -6.23 -6.48
CA VAL A 47 -3.67 -4.82 -6.74
C VAL A 47 -3.41 -4.13 -5.41
N GLU A 48 -2.23 -3.59 -5.26
CA GLU A 48 -1.79 -2.91 -4.05
C GLU A 48 -1.67 -1.41 -4.30
N ALA A 49 -2.26 -0.63 -3.40
CA ALA A 49 -2.13 0.82 -3.39
C ALA A 49 -1.26 1.26 -2.21
N ASP A 50 -0.29 2.11 -2.47
CA ASP A 50 0.61 2.65 -1.45
C ASP A 50 0.99 4.09 -1.77
N GLY A 51 1.18 4.89 -0.72
CA GLY A 51 1.70 6.25 -0.79
C GLY A 51 3.18 6.29 -0.43
N THR A 52 4.03 6.82 -1.30
CA THR A 52 5.45 6.92 -1.02
C THR A 52 5.95 8.36 -1.01
N VAL A 53 6.71 8.72 0.03
CA VAL A 53 7.32 10.05 0.12
C VAL A 53 8.62 10.06 -0.69
N VAL A 54 8.71 11.01 -1.62
CA VAL A 54 9.91 11.27 -2.41
C VAL A 54 10.50 12.62 -1.96
N PRO A 55 11.45 12.62 -1.03
CA PRO A 55 12.03 13.86 -0.52
C PRO A 55 12.83 14.57 -1.59
N THR A 56 12.80 15.90 -1.56
CA THR A 56 13.62 16.74 -2.43
C THR A 56 14.03 18.03 -1.73
N THR A 57 15.21 18.54 -2.08
CA THR A 57 15.75 19.80 -1.56
C THR A 57 15.69 20.96 -2.58
N GLY A 58 15.13 20.70 -3.75
CA GLY A 58 15.07 21.72 -4.81
C GLY A 58 13.94 22.72 -4.57
N GLU A 59 14.26 23.93 -4.14
CA GLU A 59 13.31 24.99 -3.77
C GLU A 59 12.41 25.47 -4.92
N CYS A 60 12.84 25.30 -6.16
CA CYS A 60 12.09 25.73 -7.34
C CYS A 60 11.34 24.60 -8.06
N LYS A 61 11.13 23.47 -7.39
CA LYS A 61 10.38 22.35 -7.99
C LYS A 61 8.89 22.55 -7.85
N GLU A 62 8.20 22.59 -8.98
CA GLU A 62 6.75 22.74 -9.02
C GLU A 62 6.03 21.58 -8.33
N GLY A 63 4.96 21.87 -7.58
CA GLY A 63 4.13 20.88 -6.91
C GLY A 63 4.75 20.24 -5.66
N MET A 64 5.94 20.64 -5.27
CA MET A 64 6.57 20.22 -4.03
C MET A 64 5.88 20.89 -2.82
N ASP A 65 5.73 20.14 -1.72
CA ASP A 65 5.18 20.66 -0.47
C ASP A 65 5.72 19.90 0.74
N ILE A 66 5.46 20.44 1.94
CA ILE A 66 5.91 19.83 3.19
C ILE A 66 4.85 18.86 3.73
N ASN A 67 5.27 17.63 4.06
CA ASN A 67 4.39 16.64 4.67
C ASN A 67 4.25 16.86 6.19
N HIS A 68 3.37 16.10 6.83
CA HIS A 68 3.11 16.15 8.27
C HIS A 68 4.34 15.80 9.15
N LYS A 69 5.39 15.23 8.56
CA LYS A 69 6.67 14.93 9.24
C LYS A 69 7.72 16.04 9.04
N GLY A 70 7.35 17.13 8.41
CA GLY A 70 8.27 18.23 8.15
C GLY A 70 9.26 17.99 7.00
N GLN A 71 8.99 17.02 6.11
CA GLN A 71 9.83 16.71 4.97
C GLN A 71 9.27 17.36 3.71
N TRP A 72 10.12 18.11 2.99
CA TRP A 72 9.80 18.65 1.68
C TRP A 72 9.89 17.59 0.60
N GLY A 73 8.92 17.55 -0.30
CA GLY A 73 8.94 16.61 -1.39
C GLY A 73 7.60 16.38 -2.06
N TYR A 74 7.47 15.19 -2.59
CA TYR A 74 6.25 14.69 -3.23
C TYR A 74 5.72 13.50 -2.45
N HIS A 75 4.43 13.21 -2.59
CA HIS A 75 3.79 12.03 -2.04
C HIS A 75 3.14 11.22 -3.17
N ALA A 76 3.97 10.47 -3.88
CA ALA A 76 3.52 9.69 -5.02
C ALA A 76 2.57 8.55 -4.59
N LEU A 77 1.49 8.36 -5.36
CA LEU A 77 0.64 7.18 -5.28
C LEU A 77 1.20 6.13 -6.24
N VAL A 78 1.38 4.92 -5.75
CA VAL A 78 1.83 3.77 -6.54
C VAL A 78 0.76 2.69 -6.49
N LEU A 79 0.25 2.28 -7.66
CA LEU A 79 -0.58 1.10 -7.82
C LEU A 79 0.30 0.00 -8.40
N SER A 80 0.37 -1.14 -7.76
CA SER A 80 1.20 -2.27 -8.22
C SER A 80 0.42 -3.57 -8.31
N LEU A 81 0.86 -4.46 -9.18
CA LEU A 81 0.47 -5.87 -9.16
C LEU A 81 1.40 -6.59 -8.17
N ALA A 82 0.91 -6.85 -6.96
CA ALA A 82 1.72 -7.45 -5.89
C ALA A 82 2.24 -8.86 -6.24
N ASN A 83 1.56 -9.57 -7.14
CA ASN A 83 1.99 -10.88 -7.62
C ASN A 83 3.39 -10.86 -8.25
N THR A 84 3.73 -9.78 -8.94
CA THR A 84 4.99 -9.61 -9.67
C THR A 84 5.83 -8.45 -9.13
N GLY A 85 5.25 -7.59 -8.30
CA GLY A 85 5.89 -6.35 -7.82
C GLY A 85 5.95 -5.26 -8.89
N GLU A 86 5.19 -5.38 -9.99
CA GLU A 86 5.19 -4.41 -11.07
C GLU A 86 4.35 -3.18 -10.74
N PRO A 87 4.85 -1.95 -10.89
CA PRO A 87 4.02 -0.76 -10.82
C PRO A 87 3.12 -0.68 -12.06
N LEU A 88 1.80 -0.60 -11.84
CA LEU A 88 0.80 -0.40 -12.89
C LEU A 88 0.62 1.08 -13.21
N TYR A 89 0.57 1.89 -12.17
CA TYR A 89 0.45 3.35 -12.23
C TYR A 89 1.31 3.99 -11.15
N VAL A 90 1.96 5.09 -11.52
CA VAL A 90 2.73 5.95 -10.59
C VAL A 90 2.26 7.38 -10.80
N VAL A 91 1.62 7.94 -9.77
CA VAL A 91 1.02 9.27 -9.84
C VAL A 91 1.75 10.19 -8.88
N ASN A 92 2.49 11.15 -9.43
CA ASN A 92 3.15 12.14 -8.60
C ASN A 92 2.13 13.14 -8.05
N ARG A 93 2.24 13.45 -6.76
CA ARG A 93 1.36 14.37 -6.03
C ARG A 93 2.19 15.23 -5.09
N SER A 94 1.65 16.38 -4.71
CA SER A 94 2.28 17.26 -3.72
C SER A 94 2.52 16.53 -2.39
N GLY A 95 3.60 16.88 -1.69
CA GLY A 95 4.02 16.22 -0.46
C GLY A 95 3.02 16.27 0.69
N ASN A 96 2.12 17.24 0.70
CA ASN A 96 1.08 17.42 1.73
C ASN A 96 -0.23 16.65 1.43
N ARG A 97 -0.31 15.92 0.32
CA ARG A 97 -1.52 15.19 -0.05
C ARG A 97 -1.67 13.88 0.70
N PRO A 98 -2.88 13.54 1.20
CA PRO A 98 -3.11 12.26 1.84
C PRO A 98 -3.02 11.11 0.83
N SER A 99 -2.63 9.92 1.30
CA SER A 99 -2.40 8.75 0.44
C SER A 99 -3.63 8.38 -0.38
N HIS A 100 -4.81 8.52 0.17
CA HIS A 100 -6.08 8.14 -0.46
C HIS A 100 -6.62 9.16 -1.48
N GLU A 101 -6.07 10.36 -1.56
CA GLU A 101 -6.60 11.38 -2.48
C GLU A 101 -6.50 10.91 -3.93
N ASP A 102 -7.62 10.94 -4.64
CA ASP A 102 -7.79 10.45 -6.03
C ASP A 102 -7.41 8.97 -6.25
N ALA A 103 -7.15 8.21 -5.17
CA ALA A 103 -6.70 6.82 -5.28
C ALA A 103 -7.77 5.93 -5.93
N ALA A 104 -9.06 6.13 -5.64
CA ALA A 104 -10.14 5.32 -6.19
C ALA A 104 -10.16 5.34 -7.72
N ARG A 105 -10.00 6.51 -8.34
CA ARG A 105 -9.90 6.64 -9.81
C ARG A 105 -8.78 5.76 -10.40
N TRP A 106 -7.64 5.71 -9.73
CA TRP A 106 -6.50 4.93 -10.20
C TRP A 106 -6.65 3.45 -9.89
N ILE A 107 -7.28 3.10 -8.77
CA ILE A 107 -7.67 1.73 -8.44
C ILE A 107 -8.63 1.21 -9.51
N ASP A 108 -9.65 1.97 -9.92
CA ASP A 108 -10.58 1.59 -10.99
C ASP A 108 -9.85 1.35 -12.32
N LYS A 109 -8.87 2.19 -12.67
CA LYS A 109 -8.01 1.96 -13.85
C LYS A 109 -7.20 0.67 -13.73
N ALA A 110 -6.68 0.35 -12.55
CA ALA A 110 -5.93 -0.89 -12.31
C ALA A 110 -6.84 -2.13 -12.37
N ILE A 111 -8.05 -2.06 -11.83
CA ILE A 111 -9.08 -3.09 -11.95
C ILE A 111 -9.40 -3.34 -13.43
N ALA A 112 -9.68 -2.28 -14.18
CA ALA A 112 -9.97 -2.37 -15.61
C ALA A 112 -8.82 -2.99 -16.41
N LEU A 113 -7.57 -2.64 -16.08
CA LEU A 113 -6.37 -3.23 -16.70
C LEU A 113 -6.28 -4.73 -16.42
N CYS A 114 -6.48 -5.14 -15.16
CA CYS A 114 -6.45 -6.55 -14.77
C CYS A 114 -7.57 -7.37 -15.45
N ARG A 115 -8.78 -6.79 -15.57
CA ARG A 115 -9.89 -7.41 -16.31
C ARG A 115 -9.58 -7.58 -17.80
N ARG A 116 -9.03 -6.56 -18.43
CA ARG A 116 -8.58 -6.62 -19.84
C ARG A 116 -7.51 -7.69 -20.05
N ALA A 117 -6.66 -7.91 -19.07
CA ALA A 117 -5.65 -8.97 -19.10
C ALA A 117 -6.26 -10.38 -19.00
N GLY A 118 -7.45 -10.52 -18.43
CA GLY A 118 -8.13 -11.80 -18.25
C GLY A 118 -7.98 -12.39 -16.83
N PHE A 119 -7.59 -11.58 -15.84
CA PHE A 119 -7.59 -12.04 -14.45
C PHE A 119 -9.00 -12.40 -13.98
N ARG A 120 -9.15 -13.59 -13.38
CA ARG A 120 -10.44 -14.14 -12.93
C ARG A 120 -10.94 -13.53 -11.64
N ARG A 121 -10.02 -13.29 -10.72
CA ARG A 121 -10.29 -12.67 -9.42
C ARG A 121 -9.37 -11.49 -9.23
N ILE A 122 -9.90 -10.43 -8.62
CA ILE A 122 -9.13 -9.24 -8.28
C ILE A 122 -9.32 -8.98 -6.79
N VAL A 123 -8.22 -8.81 -6.08
CA VAL A 123 -8.17 -8.42 -4.68
C VAL A 123 -7.44 -7.10 -4.57
N LEU A 124 -8.06 -6.11 -3.95
CA LEU A 124 -7.41 -4.87 -3.59
C LEU A 124 -6.75 -5.01 -2.22
N ARG A 125 -5.58 -4.43 -2.07
CA ARG A 125 -4.86 -4.41 -0.78
C ARG A 125 -4.27 -3.02 -0.54
N GLY A 126 -4.38 -2.54 0.69
CA GLY A 126 -3.81 -1.27 1.11
C GLY A 126 -3.78 -1.14 2.62
N ASP A 127 -3.14 -0.09 3.10
CA ASP A 127 -3.17 0.26 4.51
C ASP A 127 -4.47 0.99 4.91
N THR A 128 -4.50 1.58 6.10
CA THR A 128 -5.68 2.27 6.65
C THR A 128 -6.09 3.49 5.82
N ASP A 129 -5.16 4.14 5.13
CA ASP A 129 -5.43 5.33 4.32
C ASP A 129 -6.33 5.03 3.11
N PHE A 130 -6.35 3.78 2.63
CA PHE A 130 -7.12 3.36 1.46
C PHE A 130 -8.49 2.75 1.80
N SER A 131 -8.85 2.61 3.07
CA SER A 131 -10.13 2.09 3.55
C SER A 131 -11.30 3.07 3.38
N GLN A 132 -11.44 3.68 2.20
CA GLN A 132 -12.51 4.63 1.89
C GLN A 132 -13.84 3.90 1.67
N THR A 133 -14.66 3.81 2.71
CA THR A 133 -15.91 3.02 2.72
C THR A 133 -16.87 3.37 1.58
N LYS A 134 -16.90 4.62 1.13
CA LYS A 134 -17.78 5.08 0.04
C LYS A 134 -17.57 4.38 -1.31
N HIS A 135 -16.43 3.70 -1.51
CA HIS A 135 -16.11 2.99 -2.75
C HIS A 135 -16.24 1.47 -2.62
N LEU A 136 -16.30 0.94 -1.39
CA LEU A 136 -16.25 -0.51 -1.13
C LEU A 136 -17.44 -1.23 -1.74
N ASP A 137 -18.66 -0.69 -1.56
CA ASP A 137 -19.89 -1.31 -2.09
C ASP A 137 -19.88 -1.41 -3.63
N GLY A 138 -19.30 -0.40 -4.29
CA GLY A 138 -19.16 -0.42 -5.75
C GLY A 138 -18.20 -1.52 -6.21
N TRP A 139 -17.06 -1.65 -5.56
CA TRP A 139 -16.09 -2.70 -5.88
C TRP A 139 -16.61 -4.09 -5.56
N ASP A 140 -17.31 -4.26 -4.43
CA ASP A 140 -17.93 -5.54 -4.07
C ASP A 140 -19.01 -5.96 -5.08
N THR A 141 -19.89 -5.04 -5.46
CA THR A 141 -20.92 -5.26 -6.49
C THR A 141 -20.29 -5.68 -7.82
N ASP A 142 -19.12 -5.14 -8.12
CA ASP A 142 -18.32 -5.49 -9.30
C ASP A 142 -17.53 -6.80 -9.14
N GLY A 143 -17.66 -7.52 -8.04
CA GLY A 143 -16.98 -8.78 -7.75
C GLY A 143 -15.49 -8.62 -7.45
N VAL A 144 -15.08 -7.43 -6.99
CA VAL A 144 -13.72 -7.16 -6.52
C VAL A 144 -13.70 -7.27 -5.00
N THR A 145 -12.86 -8.14 -4.47
CA THR A 145 -12.65 -8.26 -3.03
C THR A 145 -11.52 -7.33 -2.56
N PHE A 146 -11.50 -7.03 -1.26
CA PHE A 146 -10.51 -6.08 -0.73
C PHE A 146 -10.03 -6.47 0.67
N ILE A 147 -8.78 -6.11 0.98
CA ILE A 147 -8.13 -6.28 2.28
C ILE A 147 -7.49 -4.94 2.64
N TYR A 148 -8.12 -4.21 3.53
CA TYR A 148 -7.63 -2.93 4.00
C TYR A 148 -7.43 -2.94 5.52
N GLY A 149 -6.39 -2.24 5.99
CA GLY A 149 -6.32 -1.84 7.38
C GLY A 149 -7.49 -0.91 7.72
N MET A 150 -7.92 -0.92 8.98
CA MET A 150 -8.85 0.09 9.51
C MET A 150 -8.25 0.72 10.75
N ASP A 151 -8.45 2.03 10.90
CA ASP A 151 -8.05 2.73 12.11
C ASP A 151 -8.82 2.21 13.32
N GLN A 152 -8.17 2.29 14.46
CA GLN A 152 -8.76 1.94 15.75
C GLN A 152 -9.88 2.94 16.10
N LYS A 153 -11.09 2.66 15.61
CA LYS A 153 -12.29 3.45 15.92
C LYS A 153 -12.93 2.93 17.22
N PRO A 154 -13.55 3.80 18.04
CA PRO A 154 -14.18 3.41 19.29
C PRO A 154 -15.16 2.24 19.14
N ASN A 155 -16.03 2.28 18.13
CA ASN A 155 -17.00 1.21 17.87
C ASN A 155 -16.33 -0.14 17.57
N LEU A 156 -15.21 -0.18 16.86
CA LEU A 156 -14.46 -1.42 16.60
C LEU A 156 -13.80 -1.95 17.89
N VAL A 157 -13.30 -1.04 18.72
CA VAL A 157 -12.75 -1.41 20.04
C VAL A 157 -13.84 -1.98 20.94
N ASP A 158 -15.04 -1.39 20.95
CA ASP A 158 -16.17 -1.86 21.73
C ASP A 158 -16.62 -3.26 21.29
N ILE A 159 -16.71 -3.49 19.97
CA ILE A 159 -17.01 -4.82 19.43
C ILE A 159 -15.93 -5.83 19.84
N ALA A 160 -14.65 -5.49 19.67
CA ALA A 160 -13.55 -6.36 20.01
C ALA A 160 -13.54 -6.72 21.51
N ASN A 161 -13.83 -5.74 22.39
CA ASN A 161 -13.90 -5.96 23.84
C ASN A 161 -15.10 -6.79 24.27
N ALA A 162 -16.17 -6.81 23.47
CA ALA A 162 -17.38 -7.60 23.73
C ALA A 162 -17.26 -9.06 23.24
N LEU A 163 -16.23 -9.39 22.46
CA LEU A 163 -16.02 -10.76 22.00
C LEU A 163 -15.67 -11.68 23.15
N PRO A 164 -16.25 -12.90 23.20
CA PRO A 164 -15.90 -13.88 24.21
C PRO A 164 -14.44 -14.33 24.08
N GLU A 165 -13.80 -14.72 25.20
CA GLU A 165 -12.40 -15.16 25.21
C GLU A 165 -12.12 -16.29 24.22
N GLY A 166 -13.08 -17.19 24.03
CA GLY A 166 -12.97 -18.31 23.07
C GLY A 166 -13.04 -17.92 21.60
N ALA A 167 -13.36 -16.66 21.25
CA ALA A 167 -13.34 -16.15 19.88
C ALA A 167 -11.93 -15.73 19.43
N TRP A 168 -10.96 -15.74 20.34
CA TRP A 168 -9.62 -15.25 20.08
C TRP A 168 -8.64 -16.40 19.83
N ASP A 169 -8.05 -16.45 18.65
CA ASP A 169 -7.02 -17.40 18.27
C ASP A 169 -5.63 -16.78 18.34
N ARG A 170 -4.66 -17.59 18.76
CA ARG A 170 -3.27 -17.16 18.78
C ARG A 170 -2.67 -17.15 17.39
N VAL A 171 -2.17 -15.99 16.91
CA VAL A 171 -1.50 -15.91 15.61
C VAL A 171 -0.13 -16.61 15.67
N LYS A 172 0.01 -17.63 14.85
CA LYS A 172 1.30 -18.29 14.59
C LYS A 172 1.88 -17.72 13.30
N ARG A 173 2.87 -16.83 13.41
CA ARG A 173 3.56 -16.32 12.21
C ARG A 173 4.75 -17.21 11.88
N PRO A 174 4.81 -17.82 10.68
CA PRO A 174 6.02 -18.49 10.24
C PRO A 174 7.15 -17.47 10.09
N ALA A 175 8.39 -17.91 10.37
CA ALA A 175 9.55 -17.07 10.12
C ALA A 175 9.66 -16.72 8.63
N LYS A 176 9.90 -15.43 8.30
CA LYS A 176 10.05 -14.98 6.90
C LYS A 176 11.20 -15.67 6.16
N TYR A 177 12.17 -16.21 6.88
CA TYR A 177 13.33 -16.92 6.35
C TYR A 177 13.87 -17.90 7.40
N ALA A 178 14.51 -18.96 6.95
CA ALA A 178 15.17 -19.90 7.85
C ALA A 178 16.40 -19.22 8.48
N VAL A 179 16.40 -19.10 9.81
CA VAL A 179 17.57 -18.61 10.54
C VAL A 179 18.60 -19.74 10.58
N LYS A 180 19.70 -19.56 9.82
CA LYS A 180 20.80 -20.53 9.74
C LYS A 180 21.83 -20.39 10.87
N THR A 181 21.66 -19.41 11.74
CA THR A 181 22.60 -19.11 12.82
C THR A 181 21.93 -19.24 14.17
N SER A 182 22.65 -19.71 15.20
CA SER A 182 22.17 -19.75 16.57
C SER A 182 21.82 -18.34 17.04
N PRO A 183 20.71 -18.16 17.80
CA PRO A 183 20.35 -16.85 18.34
C PRO A 183 21.49 -16.32 19.20
N ARG A 184 21.94 -15.11 18.92
CA ARG A 184 22.93 -14.43 19.77
C ARG A 184 22.25 -14.04 21.08
N ARG A 185 22.92 -14.30 22.21
CA ARG A 185 22.49 -13.78 23.50
C ARG A 185 22.51 -12.25 23.42
N ARG A 186 21.34 -11.62 23.60
CA ARG A 186 21.28 -10.16 23.65
C ARG A 186 22.00 -9.67 24.91
N PRO A 187 22.95 -8.72 24.78
CA PRO A 187 23.49 -8.04 25.96
C PRO A 187 22.37 -7.25 26.64
N GLU A 188 22.47 -7.08 27.95
CA GLU A 188 21.54 -6.22 28.70
C GLU A 188 21.54 -4.81 28.10
N ASN A 189 20.35 -4.31 27.76
CA ASN A 189 20.18 -2.99 27.18
C ASN A 189 19.70 -2.02 28.25
N VAL A 190 20.55 -1.06 28.63
CA VAL A 190 20.26 -0.03 29.64
C VAL A 190 19.01 0.78 29.25
N LYS A 191 18.78 1.03 27.95
CA LYS A 191 17.57 1.70 27.47
C LYS A 191 16.31 0.87 27.69
N GLU A 192 16.40 -0.44 27.52
CA GLU A 192 15.28 -1.36 27.79
C GLU A 192 14.90 -1.36 29.29
N GLN A 193 15.90 -1.33 30.17
CA GLN A 193 15.68 -1.19 31.62
C GLN A 193 15.02 0.15 31.97
N ILE A 194 15.44 1.26 31.35
CA ILE A 194 14.84 2.59 31.55
C ILE A 194 13.39 2.60 31.09
N VAL A 195 13.10 2.00 29.94
CA VAL A 195 11.74 1.88 29.38
C VAL A 195 10.85 1.07 30.31
N VAL A 196 11.33 -0.07 30.83
CA VAL A 196 10.60 -0.90 31.81
C VAL A 196 10.36 -0.13 33.12
N ARG A 197 11.36 0.57 33.66
CA ARG A 197 11.21 1.41 34.86
C ARG A 197 10.20 2.53 34.70
N ARG A 198 10.11 3.14 33.49
CA ARG A 198 9.16 4.20 33.17
C ARG A 198 7.77 3.68 32.80
N LYS A 199 7.50 2.37 32.93
CA LYS A 199 6.24 1.71 32.60
C LYS A 199 5.81 1.91 31.13
N PHE A 200 6.74 2.19 30.24
CA PHE A 200 6.45 2.07 28.80
C PHE A 200 6.26 0.58 28.50
N LYS A 201 5.07 0.21 28.07
CA LYS A 201 4.81 -1.15 27.58
C LYS A 201 5.65 -1.36 26.31
N ASN A 202 6.74 -2.12 26.45
CA ASN A 202 7.44 -2.64 25.30
C ASN A 202 6.55 -3.74 24.73
N THR A 203 5.72 -3.38 23.76
CA THR A 203 4.81 -4.33 23.11
C THR A 203 5.65 -5.24 22.21
N ARG A 204 6.24 -6.28 22.81
CA ARG A 204 6.72 -7.41 22.03
C ARG A 204 5.48 -8.11 21.51
N LEU A 205 5.37 -8.26 20.18
CA LEU A 205 4.32 -9.03 19.52
C LEU A 205 4.48 -10.56 19.77
N CYS A 206 4.76 -10.95 21.02
CA CYS A 206 4.97 -12.35 21.37
C CYS A 206 3.66 -13.11 21.65
N SER A 207 2.53 -12.42 21.69
CA SER A 207 1.21 -13.00 21.92
C SER A 207 0.13 -12.23 21.19
N GLU A 208 0.25 -12.15 19.88
CA GLU A 208 -0.78 -11.56 19.05
C GLU A 208 -1.96 -12.52 18.96
N MET A 209 -3.15 -12.04 19.26
CA MET A 209 -4.40 -12.76 19.15
C MET A 209 -5.22 -12.14 18.01
N VAL A 210 -5.99 -12.94 17.31
CA VAL A 210 -6.94 -12.49 16.29
C VAL A 210 -8.32 -13.07 16.58
N ALA A 211 -9.34 -12.31 16.23
CA ALA A 211 -10.72 -12.76 16.19
C ALA A 211 -11.36 -12.25 14.90
N GLU A 212 -12.31 -13.00 14.36
CA GLU A 212 -13.07 -12.62 13.18
C GLU A 212 -14.51 -12.29 13.59
N PHE A 213 -15.07 -11.25 12.99
CA PHE A 213 -16.47 -10.88 13.16
C PHE A 213 -16.96 -10.10 11.94
N ASP A 214 -18.27 -10.18 11.69
CA ASP A 214 -18.92 -9.40 10.64
C ASP A 214 -19.05 -7.93 11.08
N TYR A 215 -18.67 -7.01 10.19
CA TYR A 215 -18.73 -5.59 10.44
C TYR A 215 -19.31 -4.84 9.25
N GLN A 216 -20.39 -4.07 9.50
CA GLN A 216 -20.90 -3.12 8.52
C GLN A 216 -20.50 -1.70 8.93
N PRO A 217 -19.65 -1.04 8.15
CA PRO A 217 -19.32 0.37 8.37
C PRO A 217 -20.57 1.23 8.13
N THR A 218 -20.83 2.17 9.04
CA THR A 218 -21.90 3.17 8.94
C THR A 218 -21.39 4.43 8.29
#